data_c39fb19ee8aa1fc6685dfbed5a1d0bd9
#
_entry.id   c39fb19ee8aa1fc6685dfbed5a1d0bd9
#
_cell.length_a   1.000
_cell.length_b   1.000
_cell.length_c   1.000
_cell.angle_alpha   90.00
_cell.angle_beta   90.00
_cell.angle_gamma   90.00
#
_symmetry.space_group_name_H-M   'P 1'
#
loop_
_entity.id
_entity.type
_entity.pdbx_description
1 polymer ?
#
loop_
_entity_poly.entity_id
_entity_poly.type
_entity_poly.pdbx_seq_one_letter_code
_entity_poly.pdbx_strand_id
1 'polypeptide(L)'
;MNSMLFRRSVIFVGFGASCASIAGSWYFLDRDFKGVGEIEAMIDLDMLGVPQQERMYAFTASNTDLNAILNTVSGGLQPVQPTLTSAEPYPSDHRAFYGKEIPSVLFTTGRYAEHDSPRDTPSILDYGFMERELEYIFNFAQTLSCTNHSLQFRQGAMDSAKELGGEKIYSYYDCDVKPTFLNNPDPAIFMSKWVYQYLKYPEQAVKEGIQGVVQVSFVIEKNGSVSNVKVFRGIDPLLDDEAVRVVSASPKWRPARVRGEKVRSTMTIGVEFRLARKGGKRRFGINGY
;
A
#
# COMPACT_ATOMS: atom_id res chain seq x y z
N MET A 1 28.22 9.23 -24.37
CA MET A 1 27.13 8.69 -23.56
C MET A 1 26.52 7.53 -24.30
N ASN A 2 26.59 6.31 -23.77
CA ASN A 2 26.07 5.12 -24.46
C ASN A 2 24.54 5.16 -24.47
N SER A 3 23.96 5.59 -25.59
CA SER A 3 22.50 5.62 -25.80
C SER A 3 21.85 4.22 -25.92
N MET A 4 22.60 3.16 -25.59
CA MET A 4 22.16 1.77 -25.72
C MET A 4 21.85 1.07 -24.38
N LEU A 5 21.91 1.78 -23.25
CA LEU A 5 21.63 1.15 -21.95
C LEU A 5 20.16 0.79 -21.76
N PHE A 6 19.25 1.57 -22.33
CA PHE A 6 17.82 1.35 -22.27
C PHE A 6 17.19 1.53 -23.64
N ARG A 7 16.39 0.58 -24.06
CA ARG A 7 15.62 0.66 -25.33
C ARG A 7 14.26 1.33 -25.14
N ARG A 8 13.73 1.34 -23.91
CA ARG A 8 12.49 2.00 -23.53
C ARG A 8 12.79 3.19 -22.63
N SER A 9 11.92 4.18 -22.65
CA SER A 9 11.98 5.30 -21.74
C SER A 9 11.76 4.84 -20.28
N VAL A 10 12.46 5.45 -19.35
CA VAL A 10 12.29 5.24 -17.92
C VAL A 10 11.79 6.54 -17.30
N ILE A 11 10.71 6.45 -16.53
CA ILE A 11 10.12 7.58 -15.82
C ILE A 11 10.33 7.32 -14.33
N PHE A 12 10.96 8.26 -13.63
CA PHE A 12 11.09 8.23 -12.17
C PHE A 12 9.99 9.08 -11.56
N VAL A 13 9.21 8.48 -10.66
CA VAL A 13 8.10 9.17 -9.99
C VAL A 13 8.20 8.93 -8.49
N GLY A 14 8.17 10.02 -7.70
CA GLY A 14 8.01 9.94 -6.26
C GLY A 14 6.54 10.12 -5.90
N PHE A 15 5.88 9.06 -5.47
CA PHE A 15 4.48 9.12 -5.06
C PHE A 15 4.35 9.62 -3.62
N GLY A 16 3.44 10.59 -3.42
CA GLY A 16 3.02 11.00 -2.09
C GLY A 16 1.77 10.24 -1.64
N ALA A 17 1.42 10.38 -0.36
CA ALA A 17 0.21 9.82 0.22
C ALA A 17 0.11 8.28 0.12
N SER A 18 1.23 7.57 0.09
CA SER A 18 1.27 6.10 0.12
C SER A 18 0.59 5.56 1.39
N CYS A 19 0.76 6.26 2.53
CA CYS A 19 0.06 5.97 3.79
C CYS A 19 -1.46 6.21 3.71
N ALA A 20 -1.94 7.00 2.74
CA ALA A 20 -3.37 7.27 2.52
C ALA A 20 -3.92 6.38 1.40
N SER A 21 -3.74 5.07 1.53
CA SER A 21 -4.24 4.06 0.57
C SER A 21 -3.64 4.21 -0.83
N ILE A 22 -2.34 4.54 -0.93
CA ILE A 22 -1.61 4.72 -2.20
C ILE A 22 -2.28 5.72 -3.14
N ALA A 23 -2.86 6.78 -2.58
CA ALA A 23 -3.66 7.74 -3.34
C ALA A 23 -2.85 8.47 -4.43
N GLY A 24 -1.54 8.68 -4.20
CA GLY A 24 -0.67 9.36 -5.15
C GLY A 24 -0.52 8.60 -6.47
N SER A 25 -0.26 7.30 -6.41
CA SER A 25 -0.13 6.46 -7.60
C SER A 25 -1.46 6.31 -8.36
N TRP A 26 -2.59 6.18 -7.64
CA TRP A 26 -3.92 6.19 -8.28
C TRP A 26 -4.22 7.52 -8.97
N TYR A 27 -3.93 8.65 -8.31
CA TYR A 27 -4.12 9.98 -8.92
C TYR A 27 -3.26 10.14 -10.18
N PHE A 28 -1.99 9.72 -10.13
CA PHE A 28 -1.10 9.74 -11.27
C PHE A 28 -1.69 8.98 -12.47
N LEU A 29 -2.16 7.74 -12.23
CA LEU A 29 -2.71 6.90 -13.29
C LEU A 29 -4.07 7.38 -13.82
N ASP A 30 -4.90 7.98 -12.98
CA ASP A 30 -6.27 8.39 -13.37
C ASP A 30 -6.34 9.80 -13.91
N ARG A 31 -5.41 10.69 -13.57
CA ARG A 31 -5.52 12.12 -13.83
C ARG A 31 -4.32 12.75 -14.51
N ASP A 32 -3.11 12.45 -14.05
CA ASP A 32 -1.93 13.19 -14.48
C ASP A 32 -1.26 12.59 -15.72
N PHE A 33 -1.15 11.27 -15.79
CA PHE A 33 -0.39 10.61 -16.85
C PHE A 33 -1.32 10.11 -17.97
N LYS A 34 -1.29 10.79 -19.11
CA LYS A 34 -2.13 10.46 -20.27
C LYS A 34 -1.68 9.21 -21.04
N GLY A 35 -0.45 8.78 -20.84
CA GLY A 35 0.16 7.62 -21.50
C GLY A 35 0.04 6.31 -20.75
N VAL A 36 -0.95 6.12 -19.87
CA VAL A 36 -1.09 4.92 -19.02
C VAL A 36 -1.06 3.62 -19.83
N GLY A 37 -1.69 3.60 -21.01
CA GLY A 37 -1.69 2.45 -21.92
C GLY A 37 -0.35 2.16 -22.58
N GLU A 38 0.63 3.05 -22.45
CA GLU A 38 2.00 2.89 -22.96
C GLU A 38 2.98 2.40 -21.89
N ILE A 39 2.53 2.27 -20.63
CA ILE A 39 3.38 1.78 -19.55
C ILE A 39 3.56 0.27 -19.70
N GLU A 40 4.78 -0.14 -19.96
CA GLU A 40 5.15 -1.54 -20.12
C GLU A 40 5.22 -2.32 -18.82
N ALA A 41 5.79 -1.68 -17.80
CA ALA A 41 5.89 -2.24 -16.46
C ALA A 41 6.14 -1.14 -15.41
N MET A 42 5.87 -1.47 -14.15
CA MET A 42 6.20 -0.64 -12.99
C MET A 42 7.20 -1.35 -12.08
N ILE A 43 8.22 -0.64 -11.66
CA ILE A 43 9.17 -1.07 -10.63
C ILE A 43 8.91 -0.20 -9.40
N ASP A 44 8.39 -0.82 -8.35
CA ASP A 44 8.14 -0.20 -7.06
C ASP A 44 9.34 -0.40 -6.14
N LEU A 45 9.86 0.67 -5.59
CA LEU A 45 10.98 0.67 -4.66
C LEU A 45 10.48 1.22 -3.33
N ASP A 46 10.27 0.32 -2.38
CA ASP A 46 9.70 0.70 -1.10
C ASP A 46 10.43 0.01 0.06
N MET A 47 10.79 0.79 1.08
CA MET A 47 11.51 0.33 2.27
C MET A 47 12.84 -0.38 1.94
N LEU A 48 13.67 0.21 1.09
CA LEU A 48 15.04 -0.25 0.83
C LEU A 48 16.04 0.34 1.83
N GLY A 49 17.20 -0.30 1.96
CA GLY A 49 18.33 0.21 2.72
C GLY A 49 18.26 0.00 4.23
N VAL A 50 17.23 -0.65 4.76
CA VAL A 50 17.20 -1.11 6.16
C VAL A 50 17.20 -2.63 6.18
N PRO A 51 18.36 -3.26 6.17
CA PRO A 51 18.47 -4.70 5.98
C PRO A 51 17.93 -5.44 7.20
N GLN A 52 16.81 -6.12 7.00
CA GLN A 52 16.38 -7.16 7.92
C GLN A 52 17.00 -8.48 7.45
N GLN A 53 18.00 -8.97 8.16
CA GLN A 53 18.75 -10.19 7.81
C GLN A 53 19.52 -10.10 6.48
N GLU A 54 19.93 -8.90 6.03
CA GLU A 54 20.64 -8.68 4.77
C GLU A 54 19.92 -9.26 3.53
N ARG A 55 18.61 -9.15 3.51
CA ARG A 55 17.79 -9.69 2.43
C ARG A 55 16.96 -8.62 1.74
N MET A 56 16.94 -8.67 0.43
CA MET A 56 15.97 -8.00 -0.42
C MET A 56 14.93 -9.01 -0.92
N TYR A 57 13.70 -8.59 -1.02
CA TYR A 57 12.58 -9.37 -1.57
C TYR A 57 12.12 -8.77 -2.88
N ALA A 58 11.64 -9.62 -3.79
CA ALA A 58 10.93 -9.23 -4.99
C ALA A 58 9.55 -9.88 -5.02
N PHE A 59 8.53 -9.09 -5.30
CA PHE A 59 7.15 -9.57 -5.45
C PHE A 59 6.61 -9.12 -6.81
N THR A 60 6.18 -10.05 -7.66
CA THR A 60 5.73 -9.81 -9.04
C THR A 60 4.27 -10.20 -9.27
N ALA A 61 3.51 -10.51 -8.22
CA ALA A 61 2.18 -11.11 -8.34
C ALA A 61 2.16 -12.36 -9.24
N SER A 62 3.22 -13.17 -9.18
CA SER A 62 3.42 -14.36 -10.01
C SER A 62 3.47 -14.10 -11.53
N ASN A 63 3.79 -12.88 -11.95
CA ASN A 63 3.98 -12.56 -13.37
C ASN A 63 5.17 -13.34 -13.95
N THR A 64 4.90 -14.15 -14.95
CA THR A 64 5.91 -15.07 -15.53
C THR A 64 7.02 -14.35 -16.26
N ASP A 65 6.72 -13.24 -16.93
CA ASP A 65 7.71 -12.48 -17.71
C ASP A 65 8.66 -11.73 -16.78
N LEU A 66 8.13 -11.08 -15.73
CA LEU A 66 8.95 -10.44 -14.70
C LEU A 66 9.80 -11.46 -13.95
N ASN A 67 9.24 -12.64 -13.63
CA ASN A 67 9.99 -13.72 -13.00
C ASN A 67 11.12 -14.26 -13.90
N ALA A 68 10.88 -14.37 -15.22
CA ALA A 68 11.91 -14.77 -16.15
C ALA A 68 13.06 -13.76 -16.23
N ILE A 69 12.74 -12.45 -16.17
CA ILE A 69 13.75 -11.38 -16.14
C ILE A 69 14.54 -11.45 -14.82
N LEU A 70 13.85 -11.60 -13.67
CA LEU A 70 14.50 -11.77 -12.36
C LEU A 70 15.48 -12.95 -12.38
N ASN A 71 15.05 -14.10 -12.91
CA ASN A 71 15.90 -15.29 -13.01
C ASN A 71 17.10 -15.06 -13.93
N THR A 72 16.90 -14.34 -15.04
CA THR A 72 17.98 -14.01 -15.97
C THR A 72 19.05 -13.15 -15.30
N VAL A 73 18.62 -12.09 -14.59
CA VAL A 73 19.53 -11.19 -13.87
C VAL A 73 20.22 -11.93 -12.73
N SER A 74 19.49 -12.72 -11.94
CA SER A 74 20.03 -13.50 -10.82
C SER A 74 20.95 -14.63 -11.26
N GLY A 75 20.87 -15.07 -12.51
CA GLY A 75 21.81 -16.04 -13.10
C GLY A 75 23.21 -15.47 -13.36
N GLY A 76 23.36 -14.14 -13.38
CA GLY A 76 24.64 -13.44 -13.46
C GLY A 76 25.28 -13.24 -12.09
N LEU A 77 26.50 -12.68 -12.09
CA LEU A 77 27.17 -12.25 -10.87
C LEU A 77 26.50 -10.96 -10.38
N GLN A 78 25.82 -11.04 -9.24
CA GLN A 78 25.10 -9.91 -8.65
C GLN A 78 25.57 -9.66 -7.21
N PRO A 79 25.63 -8.40 -6.76
CA PRO A 79 26.06 -8.05 -5.40
C PRO A 79 25.05 -8.47 -4.32
N VAL A 80 23.78 -8.58 -4.70
CA VAL A 80 22.69 -9.13 -3.88
C VAL A 80 21.69 -9.81 -4.79
N GLN A 81 20.97 -10.79 -4.27
CA GLN A 81 19.89 -11.45 -5.02
C GLN A 81 18.59 -11.35 -4.22
N PRO A 82 17.50 -10.88 -4.84
CA PRO A 82 16.24 -10.83 -4.15
C PRO A 82 15.67 -12.23 -3.93
N THR A 83 15.03 -12.43 -2.79
CA THR A 83 14.17 -13.59 -2.56
C THR A 83 12.83 -13.35 -3.22
N LEU A 84 12.48 -14.14 -4.22
CA LEU A 84 11.16 -14.07 -4.84
C LEU A 84 10.09 -14.57 -3.88
N THR A 85 9.07 -13.74 -3.62
CA THR A 85 7.95 -14.10 -2.75
C THR A 85 6.70 -14.35 -3.58
N SER A 86 5.93 -15.38 -3.21
CA SER A 86 4.62 -15.67 -3.80
C SER A 86 3.48 -14.88 -3.13
N ALA A 87 3.68 -14.46 -1.89
CA ALA A 87 2.74 -13.64 -1.15
C ALA A 87 3.21 -12.18 -1.15
N GLU A 88 2.27 -11.26 -1.33
CA GLU A 88 2.53 -9.83 -1.24
C GLU A 88 3.00 -9.47 0.17
N PRO A 89 4.18 -8.85 0.33
CA PRO A 89 4.68 -8.49 1.66
C PRO A 89 3.79 -7.47 2.37
N TYR A 90 3.34 -6.47 1.64
CA TYR A 90 2.40 -5.43 2.06
C TYR A 90 1.95 -4.63 0.83
N PRO A 91 0.79 -3.95 0.88
CA PRO A 91 0.34 -3.08 -0.19
C PRO A 91 1.24 -1.85 -0.33
N SER A 92 1.72 -1.57 -1.55
CA SER A 92 2.44 -0.37 -1.92
C SER A 92 1.96 0.14 -3.30
N ASP A 93 2.65 1.10 -3.88
CA ASP A 93 2.24 1.80 -5.11
C ASP A 93 2.11 0.86 -6.32
N HIS A 94 2.81 -0.27 -6.35
CA HIS A 94 2.66 -1.32 -7.39
C HIS A 94 1.21 -1.81 -7.56
N ARG A 95 0.39 -1.76 -6.51
CA ARG A 95 -1.02 -2.18 -6.59
C ARG A 95 -1.86 -1.30 -7.51
N ALA A 96 -1.58 0.00 -7.57
CA ALA A 96 -2.32 0.91 -8.45
C ALA A 96 -2.08 0.54 -9.92
N PHE A 97 -0.85 0.22 -10.27
CA PHE A 97 -0.46 -0.20 -11.62
C PHE A 97 -1.00 -1.59 -11.95
N TYR A 98 -0.90 -2.53 -11.01
CA TYR A 98 -1.50 -3.85 -11.17
C TYR A 98 -3.01 -3.77 -11.41
N GLY A 99 -3.72 -2.87 -10.72
CA GLY A 99 -5.15 -2.61 -10.92
C GLY A 99 -5.49 -2.06 -12.31
N LYS A 100 -4.50 -1.52 -13.04
CA LYS A 100 -4.60 -1.08 -14.44
C LYS A 100 -4.06 -2.14 -15.43
N GLU A 101 -3.88 -3.37 -14.98
CA GLU A 101 -3.34 -4.47 -15.76
C GLU A 101 -1.91 -4.23 -16.28
N ILE A 102 -1.12 -3.43 -15.52
CA ILE A 102 0.29 -3.17 -15.81
C ILE A 102 1.15 -4.13 -14.98
N PRO A 103 2.03 -4.93 -15.62
CA PRO A 103 2.98 -5.78 -14.92
C PRO A 103 3.80 -4.99 -13.91
N SER A 104 3.82 -5.41 -12.65
CA SER A 104 4.46 -4.65 -11.58
C SER A 104 5.33 -5.54 -10.71
N VAL A 105 6.47 -5.03 -10.28
CA VAL A 105 7.36 -5.66 -9.31
C VAL A 105 7.61 -4.73 -8.13
N LEU A 106 7.48 -5.24 -6.91
CA LEU A 106 7.90 -4.55 -5.69
C LEU A 106 9.26 -5.11 -5.25
N PHE A 107 10.25 -4.24 -5.08
CA PHE A 107 11.50 -4.52 -4.38
C PHE A 107 11.48 -3.89 -3.00
N THR A 108 11.80 -4.66 -1.96
CA THR A 108 11.74 -4.20 -0.57
C THR A 108 12.66 -5.03 0.33
N THR A 109 13.13 -4.46 1.42
CA THR A 109 13.74 -5.21 2.53
C THR A 109 12.70 -5.67 3.57
N GLY A 110 11.44 -5.26 3.38
CA GLY A 110 10.37 -5.53 4.31
C GLY A 110 10.19 -4.44 5.38
N ARG A 111 9.18 -4.62 6.20
CA ARG A 111 8.87 -3.67 7.27
C ARG A 111 9.90 -3.76 8.39
N TYR A 112 10.31 -2.62 8.92
CA TYR A 112 11.19 -2.48 10.07
C TYR A 112 10.50 -1.70 11.20
N ALA A 113 11.01 -1.86 12.42
CA ALA A 113 10.34 -1.37 13.63
C ALA A 113 10.22 0.17 13.69
N GLU A 114 11.16 0.87 13.07
CA GLU A 114 11.23 2.34 13.07
C GLU A 114 10.32 2.97 12.01
N HIS A 115 9.89 2.19 11.01
CA HIS A 115 9.10 2.66 9.87
C HIS A 115 7.88 3.47 10.32
N ASP A 116 7.68 4.66 9.72
CA ASP A 116 6.65 5.67 10.03
C ASP A 116 6.64 6.14 11.51
N SER A 117 7.74 6.03 12.20
CA SER A 117 7.93 6.59 13.53
C SER A 117 8.89 7.79 13.50
N PRO A 118 8.99 8.59 14.57
CA PRO A 118 10.02 9.63 14.68
C PRO A 118 11.47 9.10 14.65
N ARG A 119 11.66 7.78 14.77
CA ARG A 119 12.97 7.13 14.67
C ARG A 119 13.32 6.73 13.24
N ASP A 120 12.39 6.82 12.32
CA ASP A 120 12.63 6.60 10.89
C ASP A 120 13.43 7.77 10.33
N THR A 121 14.72 7.69 10.47
CA THR A 121 15.68 8.73 10.10
C THR A 121 16.75 8.16 9.18
N PRO A 122 17.43 8.98 8.39
CA PRO A 122 18.50 8.52 7.49
C PRO A 122 19.63 7.74 8.20
N SER A 123 19.76 7.88 9.53
CA SER A 123 20.80 7.20 10.30
C SER A 123 20.59 5.68 10.45
N ILE A 124 19.39 5.17 10.19
CA ILE A 124 19.14 3.72 10.22
C ILE A 124 19.44 3.04 8.89
N LEU A 125 19.73 3.80 7.84
CA LEU A 125 20.02 3.28 6.51
C LEU A 125 21.43 2.70 6.45
N ASP A 126 21.56 1.49 5.95
CA ASP A 126 22.81 0.91 5.49
C ASP A 126 23.02 1.28 4.01
N TYR A 127 23.78 2.33 3.78
CA TYR A 127 24.02 2.82 2.41
C TYR A 127 24.83 1.82 1.57
N GLY A 128 25.70 1.03 2.18
CA GLY A 128 26.44 -0.02 1.47
C GLY A 128 25.56 -1.18 1.02
N PHE A 129 24.57 -1.52 1.83
CA PHE A 129 23.56 -2.50 1.43
C PHE A 129 22.63 -1.93 0.36
N MET A 130 22.15 -0.69 0.52
CA MET A 130 21.33 0.02 -0.45
C MET A 130 22.00 0.14 -1.82
N GLU A 131 23.31 0.42 -1.86
CA GLU A 131 24.07 0.47 -3.10
C GLU A 131 24.01 -0.87 -3.84
N ARG A 132 24.19 -1.98 -3.13
CA ARG A 132 24.09 -3.33 -3.71
C ARG A 132 22.67 -3.66 -4.20
N GLU A 133 21.64 -3.24 -3.46
CA GLU A 133 20.24 -3.39 -3.89
C GLU A 133 19.97 -2.62 -5.17
N LEU A 134 20.39 -1.35 -5.22
CA LEU A 134 20.19 -0.49 -6.38
C LEU A 134 20.97 -0.98 -7.60
N GLU A 135 22.15 -1.56 -7.42
CA GLU A 135 22.90 -2.18 -8.54
C GLU A 135 22.12 -3.35 -9.14
N TYR A 136 21.56 -4.25 -8.32
CA TYR A 136 20.69 -5.32 -8.81
C TYR A 136 19.46 -4.78 -9.52
N ILE A 137 18.77 -3.81 -8.92
CA ILE A 137 17.56 -3.20 -9.46
C ILE A 137 17.85 -2.50 -10.80
N PHE A 138 19.00 -1.84 -10.90
CA PHE A 138 19.45 -1.22 -12.15
C PHE A 138 19.64 -2.28 -13.26
N ASN A 139 20.31 -3.39 -12.95
CA ASN A 139 20.51 -4.49 -13.90
C ASN A 139 19.18 -5.13 -14.32
N PHE A 140 18.23 -5.23 -13.38
CA PHE A 140 16.87 -5.67 -13.68
C PHE A 140 16.14 -4.68 -14.60
N ALA A 141 16.16 -3.39 -14.29
CA ALA A 141 15.51 -2.35 -15.08
C ALA A 141 16.11 -2.27 -16.51
N GLN A 142 17.43 -2.39 -16.62
CA GLN A 142 18.11 -2.43 -17.90
C GLN A 142 17.66 -3.63 -18.72
N THR A 143 17.67 -4.83 -18.14
CA THR A 143 17.23 -6.06 -18.81
C THR A 143 15.77 -5.95 -19.23
N LEU A 144 14.89 -5.48 -18.35
CA LEU A 144 13.48 -5.24 -18.62
C LEU A 144 13.29 -4.28 -19.80
N SER A 145 13.99 -3.14 -19.81
CA SER A 145 13.87 -2.14 -20.87
C SER A 145 14.37 -2.62 -22.22
N CYS A 146 15.22 -3.66 -22.24
CA CYS A 146 15.80 -4.25 -23.45
C CYS A 146 15.02 -5.46 -23.98
N THR A 147 13.92 -5.87 -23.34
CA THR A 147 13.07 -6.95 -23.87
C THR A 147 12.52 -6.58 -25.25
N ASN A 148 12.45 -7.56 -26.16
CA ASN A 148 12.00 -7.36 -27.54
C ASN A 148 10.49 -7.56 -27.74
N HIS A 149 9.77 -7.91 -26.68
CA HIS A 149 8.33 -8.15 -26.67
C HIS A 149 7.68 -7.37 -25.54
N SER A 150 6.41 -7.08 -25.68
CA SER A 150 5.61 -6.49 -24.59
C SER A 150 5.33 -7.53 -23.52
N LEU A 151 5.44 -7.11 -22.28
CA LEU A 151 5.15 -7.96 -21.14
C LEU A 151 3.67 -8.27 -21.07
N GLN A 152 3.34 -9.51 -20.78
CA GLN A 152 1.95 -9.92 -20.64
C GLN A 152 1.51 -9.73 -19.18
N PHE A 153 0.48 -8.95 -18.99
CA PHE A 153 -0.20 -8.93 -17.70
C PHE A 153 -0.91 -10.28 -17.50
N ARG A 154 -0.69 -10.86 -16.34
CA ARG A 154 -1.41 -12.07 -15.90
C ARG A 154 -1.93 -11.82 -14.51
N GLN A 155 -3.21 -12.05 -14.33
CA GLN A 155 -3.85 -11.99 -13.04
C GLN A 155 -3.25 -13.08 -12.14
N GLY A 156 -2.54 -12.65 -11.10
CA GLY A 156 -1.75 -13.53 -10.24
C GLY A 156 -2.16 -13.47 -8.77
N ALA A 157 -1.20 -13.69 -7.89
CA ALA A 157 -1.39 -13.86 -6.45
C ALA A 157 -2.00 -12.65 -5.70
N MET A 158 -2.07 -11.45 -6.29
CA MET A 158 -2.78 -10.31 -5.66
C MET A 158 -4.30 -10.54 -5.59
N ASP A 159 -4.84 -11.34 -6.51
CA ASP A 159 -6.24 -11.76 -6.44
C ASP A 159 -6.47 -12.93 -5.49
N SER A 160 -5.39 -13.54 -5.00
CA SER A 160 -5.43 -14.72 -4.13
C SER A 160 -5.61 -14.41 -2.64
N ALA A 161 -6.03 -13.20 -2.28
CA ALA A 161 -6.87 -13.06 -1.09
C ALA A 161 -8.25 -13.71 -1.32
N LYS A 162 -8.30 -14.80 -2.08
CA LYS A 162 -9.32 -15.82 -1.95
C LYS A 162 -9.13 -16.43 -0.58
N GLU A 163 -9.78 -15.85 0.41
CA GLU A 163 -10.22 -16.63 1.56
C GLU A 163 -10.92 -17.85 0.97
N LEU A 164 -10.48 -19.04 1.34
CA LEU A 164 -11.06 -20.32 0.99
C LEU A 164 -12.60 -20.21 1.06
N GLY A 165 -13.27 -20.16 -0.10
CA GLY A 165 -14.72 -20.12 -0.22
C GLY A 165 -15.39 -18.74 -0.30
N GLY A 166 -14.64 -17.61 -0.38
CA GLY A 166 -15.21 -16.26 -0.42
C GLY A 166 -15.38 -15.67 -1.83
N GLU A 167 -16.42 -14.87 -2.02
CA GLU A 167 -16.62 -14.05 -3.21
C GLU A 167 -15.46 -13.03 -3.34
N LYS A 168 -15.08 -12.69 -4.59
CA LYS A 168 -14.02 -11.70 -4.89
C LYS A 168 -14.26 -10.38 -4.13
N ILE A 169 -13.22 -9.87 -3.47
CA ILE A 169 -13.22 -8.56 -2.83
C ILE A 169 -12.46 -7.60 -3.74
N TYR A 170 -13.11 -6.50 -4.11
CA TYR A 170 -12.51 -5.46 -4.95
C TYR A 170 -11.83 -4.40 -4.07
N SER A 171 -10.74 -3.80 -4.55
CA SER A 171 -10.23 -2.60 -3.91
C SER A 171 -11.24 -1.45 -4.03
N TYR A 172 -11.26 -0.54 -3.05
CA TYR A 172 -12.03 0.70 -3.14
C TYR A 172 -11.83 1.39 -4.49
N TYR A 173 -10.60 1.39 -5.00
CA TYR A 173 -10.23 2.08 -6.23
C TYR A 173 -10.67 1.37 -7.49
N ASP A 174 -10.82 0.04 -7.46
CA ASP A 174 -11.22 -0.78 -8.61
C ASP A 174 -12.73 -0.80 -8.87
N CYS A 175 -13.51 -0.12 -8.02
CA CYS A 175 -14.96 -0.09 -8.16
C CYS A 175 -15.41 1.03 -9.10
N ASP A 176 -16.31 0.74 -10.04
CA ASP A 176 -16.93 1.74 -10.92
C ASP A 176 -17.74 2.77 -10.12
N VAL A 177 -18.47 2.26 -9.12
CA VAL A 177 -19.19 3.06 -8.15
C VAL A 177 -18.59 2.78 -6.78
N LYS A 178 -17.98 3.78 -6.18
CA LYS A 178 -17.36 3.69 -4.86
C LYS A 178 -18.41 3.42 -3.77
N PRO A 179 -18.06 2.71 -2.69
CA PRO A 179 -18.94 2.60 -1.55
C PRO A 179 -19.14 3.98 -0.92
N THR A 180 -20.33 4.25 -0.37
CA THR A 180 -20.64 5.55 0.22
C THR A 180 -21.10 5.42 1.67
N PHE A 181 -20.60 6.32 2.51
CA PHE A 181 -21.08 6.53 3.88
C PHE A 181 -21.92 7.80 3.92
N LEU A 182 -23.15 7.72 4.45
CA LEU A 182 -24.12 8.84 4.42
C LEU A 182 -24.28 9.48 3.03
N ASN A 183 -24.31 8.64 1.98
CA ASN A 183 -24.40 9.04 0.57
C ASN A 183 -23.20 9.82 0.02
N ASN A 184 -22.07 9.82 0.71
CA ASN A 184 -20.85 10.47 0.27
C ASN A 184 -19.74 9.42 0.07
N PRO A 185 -19.04 9.40 -1.07
CA PRO A 185 -17.94 8.47 -1.33
C PRO A 185 -16.65 8.87 -0.61
N ASP A 186 -16.52 10.11 -0.13
CA ASP A 186 -15.30 10.58 0.53
C ASP A 186 -15.11 9.89 1.89
N PRO A 187 -14.02 9.13 2.10
CA PRO A 187 -13.72 8.52 3.39
C PRO A 187 -13.61 9.51 4.56
N ALA A 188 -13.29 10.77 4.29
CA ALA A 188 -13.21 11.81 5.31
C ALA A 188 -14.56 12.04 6.02
N ILE A 189 -15.68 11.79 5.33
CA ILE A 189 -17.02 11.86 5.94
C ILE A 189 -17.21 10.75 6.95
N PHE A 190 -16.77 9.53 6.66
CA PHE A 190 -16.81 8.44 7.64
C PHE A 190 -15.92 8.76 8.85
N MET A 191 -14.71 9.27 8.60
CA MET A 191 -13.80 9.67 9.68
C MET A 191 -14.43 10.72 10.59
N SER A 192 -14.95 11.81 10.03
CA SER A 192 -15.48 12.95 10.80
C SER A 192 -16.85 12.69 11.44
N LYS A 193 -17.74 11.95 10.76
CA LYS A 193 -19.13 11.73 11.19
C LYS A 193 -19.33 10.47 12.01
N TRP A 194 -18.37 9.53 11.96
CA TRP A 194 -18.45 8.29 12.71
C TRP A 194 -17.21 8.06 13.58
N VAL A 195 -16.05 7.85 12.96
CA VAL A 195 -14.86 7.43 13.70
C VAL A 195 -14.55 8.40 14.83
N TYR A 196 -14.31 9.67 14.54
CA TYR A 196 -13.93 10.65 15.58
C TYR A 196 -15.07 11.05 16.52
N GLN A 197 -16.31 10.73 16.21
CA GLN A 197 -17.41 10.94 17.16
C GLN A 197 -17.49 9.85 18.23
N TYR A 198 -17.11 8.63 17.89
CA TYR A 198 -17.24 7.45 18.76
C TYR A 198 -15.91 6.89 19.23
N LEU A 199 -14.79 7.48 18.78
CA LEU A 199 -13.44 7.15 19.21
C LEU A 199 -13.24 7.51 20.68
N LYS A 200 -12.74 6.56 21.47
CA LYS A 200 -12.40 6.76 22.88
C LYS A 200 -10.89 6.61 23.02
N TYR A 201 -10.21 7.64 23.46
CA TYR A 201 -8.80 7.54 23.76
C TYR A 201 -8.59 6.67 25.00
N PRO A 202 -7.87 5.56 24.96
CA PRO A 202 -7.64 4.72 26.13
C PRO A 202 -6.87 5.50 27.22
N GLU A 203 -7.37 5.45 28.45
CA GLU A 203 -6.78 6.24 29.56
C GLU A 203 -5.30 5.88 29.82
N GLN A 204 -4.96 4.61 29.65
CA GLN A 204 -3.59 4.16 29.82
C GLN A 204 -2.67 4.73 28.73
N ALA A 205 -3.09 4.72 27.48
CA ALA A 205 -2.34 5.33 26.39
C ALA A 205 -2.14 6.84 26.60
N VAL A 206 -3.15 7.53 27.18
CA VAL A 206 -3.01 8.95 27.57
C VAL A 206 -1.96 9.14 28.66
N LYS A 207 -1.93 8.28 29.69
CA LYS A 207 -0.95 8.34 30.78
C LYS A 207 0.47 8.08 30.30
N GLU A 208 0.63 7.15 29.36
CA GLU A 208 1.91 6.74 28.78
C GLU A 208 2.35 7.66 27.64
N GLY A 209 1.49 8.57 27.17
CA GLY A 209 1.81 9.52 26.10
C GLY A 209 1.84 8.89 24.71
N ILE A 210 1.22 7.70 24.55
CA ILE A 210 1.19 6.97 23.27
C ILE A 210 0.25 7.68 22.31
N GLN A 211 0.73 8.04 21.12
CA GLN A 211 -0.04 8.70 20.06
C GLN A 211 0.49 8.31 18.68
N GLY A 212 -0.34 8.45 17.66
CA GLY A 212 0.03 8.12 16.29
C GLY A 212 -1.17 7.80 15.41
N VAL A 213 -0.94 7.22 14.24
CA VAL A 213 -1.98 6.84 13.29
C VAL A 213 -2.05 5.33 13.18
N VAL A 214 -3.17 4.75 13.59
CA VAL A 214 -3.48 3.33 13.40
C VAL A 214 -4.17 3.16 12.06
N GLN A 215 -3.60 2.37 11.16
CA GLN A 215 -4.25 2.04 9.89
C GLN A 215 -5.11 0.80 10.05
N VAL A 216 -6.40 0.95 9.75
CA VAL A 216 -7.39 -0.12 9.84
C VAL A 216 -7.91 -0.45 8.46
N SER A 217 -7.79 -1.71 8.07
CA SER A 217 -8.39 -2.26 6.85
C SER A 217 -9.68 -2.99 7.19
N PHE A 218 -10.70 -2.85 6.35
CA PHE A 218 -11.99 -3.51 6.51
C PHE A 218 -12.68 -3.75 5.17
N VAL A 219 -13.66 -4.63 5.17
CA VAL A 219 -14.47 -4.95 3.99
C VAL A 219 -15.87 -4.38 4.16
N ILE A 220 -16.36 -3.72 3.11
CA ILE A 220 -17.76 -3.30 2.98
C ILE A 220 -18.46 -4.38 2.15
N GLU A 221 -19.40 -5.06 2.77
CA GLU A 221 -20.15 -6.16 2.19
C GLU A 221 -21.22 -5.68 1.19
N LYS A 222 -21.73 -6.57 0.34
CA LYS A 222 -22.83 -6.28 -0.61
C LYS A 222 -24.11 -5.75 0.04
N ASN A 223 -24.33 -6.07 1.31
CA ASN A 223 -25.44 -5.58 2.12
C ASN A 223 -25.13 -4.28 2.85
N GLY A 224 -23.90 -3.76 2.67
CA GLY A 224 -23.39 -2.54 3.30
C GLY A 224 -22.84 -2.69 4.71
N SER A 225 -22.87 -3.88 5.31
CA SER A 225 -22.21 -4.10 6.61
C SER A 225 -20.69 -4.07 6.48
N VAL A 226 -20.02 -3.69 7.57
CA VAL A 226 -18.56 -3.76 7.68
C VAL A 226 -18.17 -5.11 8.25
N SER A 227 -17.15 -5.74 7.68
CA SER A 227 -16.61 -7.02 8.11
C SER A 227 -15.10 -7.06 7.97
N ASN A 228 -14.45 -8.12 8.45
CA ASN A 228 -13.01 -8.35 8.32
C ASN A 228 -12.17 -7.12 8.72
N VAL A 229 -12.56 -6.47 9.82
CA VAL A 229 -11.84 -5.32 10.35
C VAL A 229 -10.56 -5.80 11.01
N LYS A 230 -9.42 -5.27 10.55
CA LYS A 230 -8.12 -5.64 11.09
C LYS A 230 -7.17 -4.45 11.06
N VAL A 231 -6.26 -4.44 12.00
CA VAL A 231 -5.14 -3.49 11.97
C VAL A 231 -4.25 -3.85 10.79
N PHE A 232 -4.16 -2.93 9.85
CA PHE A 232 -3.23 -3.01 8.75
C PHE A 232 -1.83 -2.58 9.20
N ARG A 233 -1.80 -1.53 10.04
CA ARG A 233 -0.60 -0.99 10.66
C ARG A 233 -0.95 -0.43 12.02
N GLY A 234 -0.37 -0.99 13.06
CA GLY A 234 -0.57 -0.63 14.46
C GLY A 234 0.49 0.34 14.98
N ILE A 235 0.20 0.90 16.14
CA ILE A 235 1.12 1.73 16.94
C ILE A 235 1.33 1.06 18.30
N ASP A 236 0.22 0.70 18.96
CA ASP A 236 0.21 0.11 20.28
C ASP A 236 -1.11 -0.65 20.45
N PRO A 237 -1.13 -1.81 21.10
CA PRO A 237 -2.33 -2.62 21.27
C PRO A 237 -3.54 -1.86 21.80
N LEU A 238 -3.33 -0.90 22.72
CA LEU A 238 -4.43 -0.08 23.28
C LEU A 238 -5.11 0.79 22.21
N LEU A 239 -4.30 1.42 21.33
CA LEU A 239 -4.83 2.26 20.25
C LEU A 239 -5.40 1.40 19.13
N ASP A 240 -4.76 0.28 18.84
CA ASP A 240 -5.12 -0.66 17.78
C ASP A 240 -6.50 -1.29 18.06
N ASP A 241 -6.74 -1.76 19.29
CA ASP A 241 -8.00 -2.34 19.71
C ASP A 241 -9.14 -1.31 19.65
N GLU A 242 -8.89 -0.08 20.06
CA GLU A 242 -9.89 0.98 19.99
C GLU A 242 -10.22 1.38 18.54
N ALA A 243 -9.22 1.46 17.68
CA ALA A 243 -9.41 1.72 16.25
C ALA A 243 -10.25 0.61 15.58
N VAL A 244 -9.94 -0.64 15.86
CA VAL A 244 -10.73 -1.79 15.39
C VAL A 244 -12.14 -1.74 15.94
N ARG A 245 -12.32 -1.45 17.23
CA ARG A 245 -13.65 -1.35 17.87
C ARG A 245 -14.55 -0.34 17.19
N VAL A 246 -14.05 0.89 16.97
CA VAL A 246 -14.87 1.98 16.41
C VAL A 246 -15.23 1.72 14.96
N VAL A 247 -14.33 1.14 14.16
CA VAL A 247 -14.58 0.79 12.76
C VAL A 247 -15.56 -0.39 12.66
N SER A 248 -15.40 -1.41 13.50
CA SER A 248 -16.29 -2.58 13.54
C SER A 248 -17.73 -2.22 13.90
N ALA A 249 -17.93 -1.16 14.70
CA ALA A 249 -19.25 -0.67 15.09
C ALA A 249 -19.92 0.21 14.01
N SER A 250 -19.32 0.35 12.84
CA SER A 250 -19.82 1.20 11.76
C SER A 250 -21.26 0.90 11.37
N PRO A 251 -22.12 1.91 11.14
CA PRO A 251 -23.41 1.73 10.49
C PRO A 251 -23.23 1.21 9.06
N LYS A 252 -24.36 0.83 8.44
CA LYS A 252 -24.36 0.34 7.07
C LYS A 252 -23.98 1.40 6.06
N TRP A 253 -23.15 0.99 5.11
CA TRP A 253 -22.75 1.71 3.93
C TRP A 253 -23.65 1.39 2.73
N ARG A 254 -23.65 2.21 1.71
CA ARG A 254 -24.05 1.78 0.38
C ARG A 254 -22.87 1.03 -0.25
N PRO A 255 -23.07 -0.24 -0.70
CA PRO A 255 -21.99 -1.04 -1.23
C PRO A 255 -21.47 -0.50 -2.57
N ALA A 256 -20.22 -0.82 -2.85
CA ALA A 256 -19.59 -0.59 -4.15
C ALA A 256 -20.29 -1.36 -5.27
N ARG A 257 -20.05 -0.91 -6.52
CA ARG A 257 -20.51 -1.63 -7.72
C ARG A 257 -19.40 -1.73 -8.74
N VAL A 258 -19.37 -2.86 -9.43
CA VAL A 258 -18.55 -3.13 -10.60
C VAL A 258 -19.47 -3.69 -11.68
N ARG A 259 -19.44 -3.11 -12.87
CA ARG A 259 -20.34 -3.47 -14.01
C ARG A 259 -21.83 -3.52 -13.62
N GLY A 260 -22.23 -2.57 -12.75
CA GLY A 260 -23.60 -2.48 -12.26
C GLY A 260 -23.96 -3.40 -11.10
N GLU A 261 -23.17 -4.45 -10.82
CA GLU A 261 -23.43 -5.42 -9.75
C GLU A 261 -22.83 -4.94 -8.42
N LYS A 262 -23.56 -5.19 -7.32
CA LYS A 262 -23.03 -4.93 -5.97
C LYS A 262 -21.88 -5.89 -5.67
N VAL A 263 -20.76 -5.35 -5.19
CA VAL A 263 -19.56 -6.12 -4.88
C VAL A 263 -19.12 -5.89 -3.44
N ARG A 264 -18.34 -6.84 -2.92
CA ARG A 264 -17.57 -6.65 -1.69
C ARG A 264 -16.38 -5.77 -2.01
N SER A 265 -16.10 -4.77 -1.18
CA SER A 265 -14.95 -3.89 -1.41
C SER A 265 -14.15 -3.66 -0.15
N THR A 266 -12.82 -3.63 -0.27
CA THR A 266 -11.92 -3.33 0.85
C THR A 266 -11.55 -1.86 0.86
N MET A 267 -11.41 -1.31 2.07
CA MET A 267 -10.96 0.05 2.32
C MET A 267 -9.98 0.05 3.47
N THR A 268 -8.99 0.95 3.43
CA THR A 268 -8.08 1.22 4.54
C THR A 268 -8.16 2.69 4.93
N ILE A 269 -8.24 2.96 6.22
CA ILE A 269 -8.31 4.32 6.78
C ILE A 269 -7.27 4.50 7.87
N GLY A 270 -6.79 5.73 8.06
CA GLY A 270 -5.89 6.10 9.15
C GLY A 270 -6.66 6.74 10.30
N VAL A 271 -6.70 6.08 11.46
CA VAL A 271 -7.32 6.61 12.69
C VAL A 271 -6.24 7.31 13.50
N GLU A 272 -6.30 8.65 13.56
CA GLU A 272 -5.31 9.45 14.27
C GLU A 272 -5.66 9.58 15.75
N PHE A 273 -4.69 9.23 16.59
CA PHE A 273 -4.72 9.49 18.04
C PHE A 273 -3.72 10.57 18.35
N ARG A 274 -4.20 11.73 18.79
CA ARG A 274 -3.36 12.88 19.11
C ARG A 274 -3.64 13.40 20.51
N LEU A 275 -2.59 13.60 21.29
CA LEU A 275 -2.67 14.21 22.61
C LEU A 275 -2.60 15.74 22.51
N ALA A 276 -3.48 16.46 23.23
CA ALA A 276 -3.41 17.90 23.31
C ALA A 276 -2.09 18.36 23.97
N ARG A 277 -1.39 19.34 23.36
CA ARG A 277 -0.18 19.93 23.96
C ARG A 277 -0.50 20.55 25.31
N LYS A 278 0.35 20.33 26.32
CA LYS A 278 0.27 20.99 27.64
C LYS A 278 0.35 22.51 27.47
N GLY A 279 -0.77 23.21 27.63
CA GLY A 279 -0.82 24.69 27.57
C GLY A 279 -2.23 25.27 27.55
N GLY A 280 -3.26 24.49 27.34
CA GLY A 280 -4.66 24.86 27.43
C GLY A 280 -5.43 23.79 28.21
N LYS A 281 -6.48 24.20 28.94
CA LYS A 281 -7.37 23.30 29.68
C LYS A 281 -7.69 22.09 28.83
N ARG A 282 -7.45 20.88 29.37
CA ARG A 282 -7.70 19.58 28.73
C ARG A 282 -9.12 19.55 28.14
N ARG A 283 -9.27 19.93 26.91
CA ARG A 283 -10.42 19.60 26.08
C ARG A 283 -9.90 18.62 25.04
N PHE A 284 -10.52 17.46 24.94
CA PHE A 284 -10.34 16.55 23.84
C PHE A 284 -10.64 17.33 22.55
N GLY A 285 -9.58 17.77 21.87
CA GLY A 285 -9.73 18.52 20.63
C GLY A 285 -9.91 17.55 19.47
N ILE A 286 -11.16 17.23 19.21
CA ILE A 286 -11.56 16.70 17.90
C ILE A 286 -11.61 17.93 17.00
N ASN A 287 -10.50 18.25 16.33
CA ASN A 287 -10.52 19.24 15.26
C ASN A 287 -10.97 18.53 13.99
N GLY A 288 -12.26 18.76 13.66
CA GLY A 288 -12.76 18.45 12.33
C GLY A 288 -12.14 19.39 11.29
N TYR A 289 -11.81 18.78 10.16
CA TYR A 289 -11.81 19.41 8.86
C TYR A 289 -12.95 18.82 8.05
#